data_cc83e30f40af756f7e9ee4a958f600b2
#
_entry.id   cc83e30f40af756f7e9ee4a958f600b2
#
_cell.length_a   1.000
_cell.length_b   1.000
_cell.length_c   1.000
_cell.angle_alpha   90.00
_cell.angle_beta   90.00
_cell.angle_gamma   90.00
#
_symmetry.space_group_name_H-M   'P 1'
#
loop_
_entity.id
_entity.type
_entity.pdbx_description
1 polymer ?
#
loop_
_entity_poly.entity_id
_entity_poly.type
_entity_poly.pdbx_seq_one_letter_code
_entity_poly.pdbx_strand_id
1 'polypeptide(L)'
;MKKVLFFALTALMCMSCAAKKAATSPAQAVQSTITTEQTLEGDKVRVETVQLQGIAMEDALNEDGTGIVKVAYKWFAGMAKANDKQTAVEMAQREAYATISQVLNQAVKAEAERGTVAPNGNVQKAIKSHWEQFSASLMNACEPFGSARIEFDQTTRMYNVTAKVAVRGDKFNQMLKTAGAFKPQDLNQEEMQQFIEINDAIMNAAKSGK
;
A
#
# COMPACT_ATOMS: atom_id res chain seq x y z
N MET A 1 -50.56 -12.37 63.05
CA MET A 1 -50.39 -13.30 61.95
C MET A 1 -50.72 -12.55 60.69
N LYS A 2 -49.72 -12.08 59.94
CA LYS A 2 -49.76 -11.79 58.48
C LYS A 2 -48.35 -11.41 58.07
N LYS A 3 -47.70 -12.31 57.35
CA LYS A 3 -46.37 -12.13 56.79
C LYS A 3 -46.46 -11.24 55.57
N VAL A 4 -45.76 -10.13 55.57
CA VAL A 4 -45.57 -9.28 54.40
C VAL A 4 -44.29 -9.63 53.78
N LEU A 5 -44.36 -10.15 52.56
CA LEU A 5 -43.24 -10.55 51.73
C LEU A 5 -42.73 -9.33 50.98
N PHE A 6 -41.54 -8.83 51.32
CA PHE A 6 -40.87 -7.77 50.58
C PHE A 6 -40.11 -8.40 49.40
N PHE A 7 -40.63 -8.19 48.18
CA PHE A 7 -39.88 -8.43 46.97
C PHE A 7 -38.94 -7.25 46.71
N ALA A 8 -37.68 -7.45 46.97
CA ALA A 8 -36.64 -6.54 46.53
C ALA A 8 -36.31 -6.81 45.04
N LEU A 9 -36.78 -5.91 44.17
CA LEU A 9 -36.50 -5.91 42.76
C LEU A 9 -35.13 -5.25 42.55
N THR A 10 -34.08 -6.02 42.53
CA THR A 10 -32.74 -5.56 42.15
C THR A 10 -32.69 -5.38 40.63
N ALA A 11 -32.85 -4.14 40.17
CA ALA A 11 -32.61 -3.74 38.82
C ALA A 11 -31.09 -3.80 38.55
N LEU A 12 -30.63 -4.86 37.88
CA LEU A 12 -29.30 -5.01 37.38
C LEU A 12 -29.14 -4.07 36.18
N MET A 13 -28.67 -2.86 36.40
CA MET A 13 -28.21 -1.99 35.31
C MET A 13 -26.96 -2.59 34.72
N CYS A 14 -27.12 -3.34 33.65
CA CYS A 14 -26.03 -3.64 32.72
C CYS A 14 -25.60 -2.34 32.05
N MET A 15 -24.63 -1.65 32.62
CA MET A 15 -23.85 -0.65 31.93
C MET A 15 -23.05 -1.40 30.84
N SER A 16 -23.66 -1.49 29.66
CA SER A 16 -22.98 -1.81 28.44
C SER A 16 -21.98 -0.69 28.18
N CYS A 17 -20.74 -0.84 28.68
CA CYS A 17 -19.60 -0.11 28.18
C CYS A 17 -19.41 -0.54 26.74
N ALA A 18 -20.10 0.13 25.82
CA ALA A 18 -19.71 0.16 24.43
C ALA A 18 -18.34 0.85 24.40
N ALA A 19 -17.27 0.05 24.51
CA ALA A 19 -15.95 0.49 24.15
C ALA A 19 -16.08 0.99 22.71
N LYS A 20 -16.10 2.32 22.53
CA LYS A 20 -15.87 2.93 21.22
C LYS A 20 -14.50 2.39 20.76
N LYS A 21 -14.53 1.37 19.91
CA LYS A 21 -13.37 1.04 19.08
C LYS A 21 -13.02 2.36 18.41
N ALA A 22 -11.91 2.96 18.84
CA ALA A 22 -11.30 4.03 18.10
C ALA A 22 -11.16 3.49 16.68
N ALA A 23 -11.86 4.10 15.75
CA ALA A 23 -11.74 3.73 14.34
C ALA A 23 -10.29 4.01 13.97
N THR A 24 -9.49 2.95 13.91
CA THR A 24 -8.12 3.04 13.44
C THR A 24 -8.21 3.55 12.01
N SER A 25 -7.66 4.73 11.75
CA SER A 25 -7.63 5.30 10.41
C SER A 25 -7.17 4.23 9.42
N PRO A 26 -7.86 4.01 8.29
CA PRO A 26 -7.46 3.00 7.31
C PRO A 26 -6.01 3.15 6.83
N ALA A 27 -5.47 4.39 6.91
CA ALA A 27 -4.08 4.69 6.61
C ALA A 27 -3.05 4.05 7.55
N GLN A 28 -3.46 3.67 8.78
CA GLN A 28 -2.55 3.09 9.78
C GLN A 28 -2.50 1.57 9.75
N ALA A 29 -3.40 0.92 9.05
CA ALA A 29 -3.44 -0.54 8.97
C ALA A 29 -2.59 -1.08 7.83
N VAL A 30 -1.32 -1.36 8.10
CA VAL A 30 -0.63 -2.43 7.35
C VAL A 30 -1.26 -3.72 7.87
N GLN A 31 -2.22 -4.26 7.13
CA GLN A 31 -2.80 -5.55 7.48
C GLN A 31 -1.76 -6.63 7.19
N SER A 32 -1.14 -7.15 8.23
CA SER A 32 -0.39 -8.40 8.14
C SER A 32 -1.38 -9.53 8.42
N THR A 33 -1.58 -10.40 7.45
CA THR A 33 -2.30 -11.65 7.68
C THR A 33 -1.28 -12.70 8.11
N ILE A 34 -1.43 -13.23 9.33
CA ILE A 34 -0.58 -14.31 9.81
C ILE A 34 -1.27 -15.63 9.44
N THR A 35 -0.65 -16.39 8.56
CA THR A 35 -1.08 -17.75 8.24
C THR A 35 -0.07 -18.73 8.83
N THR A 36 -0.55 -19.74 9.55
CA THR A 36 0.32 -20.81 10.08
C THR A 36 0.14 -22.03 9.16
N GLU A 37 1.19 -22.38 8.44
CA GLU A 37 1.22 -23.60 7.63
C GLU A 37 1.94 -24.71 8.38
N GLN A 38 1.46 -25.95 8.21
CA GLN A 38 2.18 -27.14 8.66
C GLN A 38 3.07 -27.64 7.52
N THR A 39 4.37 -27.77 7.78
CA THR A 39 5.28 -28.42 6.85
C THR A 39 5.11 -29.94 6.92
N LEU A 40 5.59 -30.66 5.90
CA LEU A 40 5.57 -32.13 5.81
C LEU A 40 6.29 -32.85 6.99
N GLU A 41 7.10 -32.12 7.75
CA GLU A 41 7.84 -32.62 8.93
C GLU A 41 7.16 -32.27 10.26
N GLY A 42 5.95 -31.69 10.22
CA GLY A 42 5.19 -31.33 11.41
C GLY A 42 5.57 -29.99 12.07
N ASP A 43 6.58 -29.29 11.56
CA ASP A 43 6.94 -27.96 12.01
C ASP A 43 5.90 -26.92 11.54
N LYS A 44 5.50 -26.04 12.45
CA LYS A 44 4.59 -24.94 12.14
C LYS A 44 5.39 -23.73 11.65
N VAL A 45 5.25 -23.42 10.37
CA VAL A 45 5.83 -22.20 9.80
C VAL A 45 4.81 -21.07 9.89
N ARG A 46 5.22 -19.97 10.52
CA ARG A 46 4.42 -18.75 10.57
C ARG A 46 4.69 -17.92 9.32
N VAL A 47 3.71 -17.81 8.45
CA VAL A 47 3.79 -16.95 7.26
C VAL A 47 3.07 -15.64 7.55
N GLU A 48 3.78 -14.54 7.43
CA GLU A 48 3.23 -13.19 7.50
C GLU A 48 3.14 -12.62 6.10
N THR A 49 1.93 -12.30 5.66
CA THR A 49 1.73 -11.56 4.42
C THR A 49 1.60 -10.08 4.75
N VAL A 50 2.51 -9.28 4.25
CA VAL A 50 2.49 -7.84 4.43
C VAL A 50 2.06 -7.17 3.13
N GLN A 51 1.04 -6.32 3.21
CA GLN A 51 0.68 -5.49 2.07
C GLN A 51 1.71 -4.37 1.90
N LEU A 52 2.35 -4.32 0.74
CA LEU A 52 3.35 -3.31 0.39
C LEU A 52 2.74 -2.09 -0.31
N GLN A 53 1.49 -2.17 -0.74
CA GLN A 53 0.76 -1.07 -1.38
C GLN A 53 -0.75 -1.19 -1.15
N GLY A 54 -1.47 -0.10 -1.32
CA GLY A 54 -2.92 -0.10 -1.21
C GLY A 54 -3.53 1.28 -1.42
N ILE A 55 -4.83 1.37 -1.18
CA ILE A 55 -5.59 2.62 -1.19
C ILE A 55 -6.13 2.85 0.21
N ALA A 56 -5.97 4.07 0.71
CA ALA A 56 -6.57 4.53 1.96
C ALA A 56 -7.52 5.69 1.68
N MET A 57 -8.59 5.79 2.46
CA MET A 57 -9.49 6.93 2.43
C MET A 57 -9.27 7.74 3.70
N GLU A 58 -8.92 9.00 3.57
CA GLU A 58 -8.75 9.91 4.70
C GLU A 58 -9.66 11.12 4.59
N ASP A 59 -10.02 11.67 5.73
CA ASP A 59 -10.74 12.91 5.81
C ASP A 59 -9.76 14.07 5.59
N ALA A 60 -10.03 14.88 4.60
CA ALA A 60 -9.24 16.07 4.28
C ALA A 60 -10.16 17.28 4.08
N LEU A 61 -9.65 18.48 4.27
CA LEU A 61 -10.38 19.69 3.88
C LEU A 61 -10.55 19.71 2.36
N ASN A 62 -11.74 20.10 1.91
CA ASN A 62 -11.98 20.39 0.49
C ASN A 62 -11.09 21.57 0.03
N GLU A 63 -11.01 21.79 -1.28
CA GLU A 63 -10.18 22.85 -1.86
C GLU A 63 -10.54 24.25 -1.34
N ASP A 64 -11.81 24.47 -0.99
CA ASP A 64 -12.33 25.74 -0.45
C ASP A 64 -12.11 25.88 1.07
N GLY A 65 -11.62 24.86 1.75
CA GLY A 65 -11.42 24.84 3.20
C GLY A 65 -12.73 24.86 4.04
N THR A 66 -13.89 24.69 3.39
CA THR A 66 -15.22 24.88 4.03
C THR A 66 -15.82 23.57 4.53
N GLY A 67 -15.29 22.42 4.17
CA GLY A 67 -15.84 21.11 4.53
C GLY A 67 -14.80 19.99 4.55
N ILE A 68 -15.19 18.89 5.18
CA ILE A 68 -14.38 17.67 5.21
C ILE A 68 -14.88 16.73 4.09
N VAL A 69 -13.97 16.29 3.24
CA VAL A 69 -14.22 15.34 2.17
C VAL A 69 -13.33 14.12 2.32
N LYS A 70 -13.80 12.97 1.85
CA LYS A 70 -12.96 11.76 1.81
C LYS A 70 -12.09 11.77 0.58
N VAL A 71 -10.79 11.75 0.80
CA VAL A 71 -9.77 11.73 -0.25
C VAL A 71 -9.11 10.35 -0.26
N ALA A 72 -9.01 9.77 -1.45
CA ALA A 72 -8.25 8.54 -1.66
C ALA A 72 -6.75 8.84 -1.74
N TYR A 73 -5.95 8.01 -1.09
CA TYR A 73 -4.48 8.02 -1.17
C TYR A 73 -3.98 6.66 -1.65
N LYS A 74 -3.14 6.66 -2.67
CA LYS A 74 -2.36 5.47 -3.04
C LYS A 74 -1.11 5.47 -2.17
N TRP A 75 -0.94 4.41 -1.36
CA TRP A 75 0.18 4.30 -0.43
C TRP A 75 1.09 3.11 -0.77
N PHE A 76 2.35 3.24 -0.36
CA PHE A 76 3.38 2.22 -0.43
C PHE A 76 4.05 2.09 0.94
N ALA A 77 4.38 0.87 1.34
CA ALA A 77 4.99 0.59 2.63
C ALA A 77 6.42 0.09 2.48
N GLY A 78 7.24 0.46 3.44
CA GLY A 78 8.58 -0.08 3.62
C GLY A 78 8.78 -0.56 5.04
N MET A 79 9.63 -1.56 5.21
CA MET A 79 9.95 -2.16 6.49
C MET A 79 11.46 -2.17 6.70
N ALA A 80 11.88 -1.87 7.93
CA ALA A 80 13.28 -1.93 8.29
C ALA A 80 13.48 -2.39 9.73
N LYS A 81 14.69 -2.87 9.99
CA LYS A 81 15.15 -3.24 11.33
C LYS A 81 16.46 -2.52 11.63
N ALA A 82 16.55 -1.91 12.81
CA ALA A 82 17.78 -1.34 13.32
C ALA A 82 17.81 -1.37 14.86
N ASN A 83 18.98 -1.26 15.42
CA ASN A 83 19.18 -1.14 16.88
C ASN A 83 18.84 0.26 17.42
N ASP A 84 18.80 1.25 16.55
CA ASP A 84 18.37 2.62 16.84
C ASP A 84 17.02 2.91 16.20
N LYS A 85 16.12 3.51 16.98
CA LYS A 85 14.74 3.79 16.57
C LYS A 85 14.67 4.75 15.37
N GLN A 86 15.44 5.85 15.42
CA GLN A 86 15.42 6.86 14.37
C GLN A 86 15.95 6.29 13.05
N THR A 87 17.06 5.56 13.12
CA THR A 87 17.65 4.86 11.99
C THR A 87 16.65 3.88 11.37
N ALA A 88 15.92 3.10 12.18
CA ALA A 88 14.92 2.17 11.69
C ALA A 88 13.77 2.89 10.95
N VAL A 89 13.32 4.04 11.46
CA VAL A 89 12.28 4.86 10.81
C VAL A 89 12.76 5.39 9.46
N GLU A 90 13.96 5.96 9.40
CA GLU A 90 14.53 6.49 8.16
C GLU A 90 14.74 5.40 7.10
N MET A 91 15.24 4.23 7.52
CA MET A 91 15.40 3.07 6.62
C MET A 91 14.06 2.57 6.12
N ALA A 92 13.02 2.47 6.97
CA ALA A 92 11.70 2.06 6.55
C ALA A 92 11.06 3.06 5.58
N GLN A 93 11.28 4.35 5.75
CA GLN A 93 10.82 5.36 4.79
C GLN A 93 11.53 5.22 3.43
N ARG A 94 12.84 5.04 3.42
CA ARG A 94 13.60 4.80 2.18
C ARG A 94 13.12 3.55 1.46
N GLU A 95 12.85 2.48 2.20
CA GLU A 95 12.32 1.24 1.66
C GLU A 95 10.90 1.43 1.09
N ALA A 96 10.06 2.28 1.70
CA ALA A 96 8.75 2.61 1.16
C ALA A 96 8.85 3.31 -0.21
N TYR A 97 9.81 4.18 -0.42
CA TYR A 97 10.11 4.75 -1.74
C TYR A 97 10.66 3.71 -2.72
N ALA A 98 11.55 2.81 -2.27
CA ALA A 98 12.07 1.73 -3.10
C ALA A 98 10.97 0.77 -3.54
N THR A 99 9.97 0.51 -2.70
CA THR A 99 8.79 -0.32 -3.00
C THR A 99 8.02 0.21 -4.22
N ILE A 100 7.97 1.52 -4.45
CA ILE A 100 7.34 2.10 -5.65
C ILE A 100 7.98 1.54 -6.92
N SER A 101 9.31 1.59 -6.99
CA SER A 101 10.05 1.07 -8.14
C SER A 101 9.92 -0.45 -8.27
N GLN A 102 9.94 -1.18 -7.16
CA GLN A 102 9.81 -2.64 -7.17
C GLN A 102 8.44 -3.07 -7.71
N VAL A 103 7.36 -2.46 -7.23
CA VAL A 103 5.99 -2.76 -7.66
C VAL A 103 5.81 -2.48 -9.15
N LEU A 104 6.29 -1.34 -9.63
CA LEU A 104 6.19 -0.98 -11.04
C LEU A 104 7.05 -1.89 -11.92
N ASN A 105 8.28 -2.19 -11.52
CA ASN A 105 9.15 -3.10 -12.25
C ASN A 105 8.58 -4.53 -12.32
N GLN A 106 7.94 -5.00 -11.25
CA GLN A 106 7.25 -6.29 -11.25
C GLN A 106 6.06 -6.29 -12.22
N ALA A 107 5.27 -5.20 -12.27
CA ALA A 107 4.18 -5.07 -13.23
C ALA A 107 4.69 -5.06 -14.68
N VAL A 108 5.76 -4.30 -14.96
CA VAL A 108 6.41 -4.27 -16.27
C VAL A 108 6.89 -5.66 -16.69
N LYS A 109 7.57 -6.37 -15.79
CA LYS A 109 8.07 -7.71 -16.04
C LYS A 109 6.95 -8.72 -16.28
N ALA A 110 5.92 -8.69 -15.43
CA ALA A 110 4.77 -9.60 -15.54
C ALA A 110 4.02 -9.41 -16.88
N GLU A 111 3.83 -8.19 -17.33
CA GLU A 111 3.16 -7.93 -18.61
C GLU A 111 4.05 -8.25 -19.82
N ALA A 112 5.35 -8.03 -19.72
CA ALA A 112 6.29 -8.46 -20.76
C ALA A 112 6.34 -10.00 -20.92
N GLU A 113 6.15 -10.75 -19.83
CA GLU A 113 6.12 -12.22 -19.83
C GLU A 113 4.77 -12.81 -20.28
N ARG A 114 3.66 -12.05 -20.16
CA ARG A 114 2.30 -12.49 -20.57
C ARG A 114 2.07 -12.36 -22.07
N GLY A 115 2.85 -11.53 -22.77
CA GLY A 115 2.73 -11.34 -24.20
C GLY A 115 2.96 -12.66 -24.97
N THR A 116 2.05 -12.99 -25.90
CA THR A 116 2.19 -14.17 -26.78
C THR A 116 3.37 -14.04 -27.75
N VAL A 117 3.90 -12.85 -27.93
CA VAL A 117 5.09 -12.53 -28.74
C VAL A 117 6.05 -11.75 -27.84
N ALA A 118 7.28 -12.23 -27.71
CA ALA A 118 8.31 -11.50 -26.99
C ALA A 118 8.47 -10.10 -27.63
N PRO A 119 8.31 -9.02 -26.87
CA PRO A 119 8.42 -7.68 -27.42
C PRO A 119 9.81 -7.47 -28.01
N ASN A 120 9.89 -6.76 -29.14
CA ASN A 120 11.15 -6.34 -29.75
C ASN A 120 12.01 -5.60 -28.72
N GLY A 121 13.34 -5.74 -28.82
CA GLY A 121 14.29 -5.10 -27.91
C GLY A 121 14.13 -3.58 -27.80
N ASN A 122 13.67 -2.91 -28.86
CA ASN A 122 13.37 -1.48 -28.86
C ASN A 122 12.13 -1.18 -28.01
N VAL A 123 11.07 -1.98 -28.14
CA VAL A 123 9.85 -1.85 -27.34
C VAL A 123 10.14 -2.09 -25.86
N GLN A 124 10.93 -3.12 -25.53
CA GLN A 124 11.36 -3.40 -24.16
C GLN A 124 12.12 -2.21 -23.53
N LYS A 125 13.05 -1.64 -24.29
CA LYS A 125 13.80 -0.45 -23.87
C LYS A 125 12.88 0.74 -23.61
N ALA A 126 11.96 1.01 -24.53
CA ALA A 126 11.02 2.12 -24.44
C ALA A 126 10.09 1.95 -23.22
N ILE A 127 9.50 0.77 -23.01
CA ILE A 127 8.67 0.45 -21.85
C ILE A 127 9.46 0.64 -20.56
N LYS A 128 10.64 0.03 -20.46
CA LYS A 128 11.46 0.13 -19.25
C LYS A 128 11.80 1.58 -18.92
N SER A 129 12.33 2.33 -19.89
CA SER A 129 12.70 3.74 -19.69
C SER A 129 11.50 4.60 -19.29
N HIS A 130 10.34 4.40 -19.92
CA HIS A 130 9.12 5.12 -19.61
C HIS A 130 8.65 4.89 -18.17
N TRP A 131 8.60 3.63 -17.74
CA TRP A 131 8.14 3.29 -16.39
C TRP A 131 9.17 3.60 -15.30
N GLU A 132 10.45 3.62 -15.59
CA GLU A 132 11.49 4.15 -14.69
C GLU A 132 11.29 5.66 -14.47
N GLN A 133 11.01 6.44 -15.52
CA GLN A 133 10.70 7.87 -15.41
C GLN A 133 9.40 8.12 -14.63
N PHE A 134 8.37 7.32 -14.90
CA PHE A 134 7.12 7.37 -14.13
C PHE A 134 7.36 7.07 -12.65
N SER A 135 8.13 6.02 -12.34
CA SER A 135 8.49 5.66 -10.97
C SER A 135 9.21 6.79 -10.24
N ALA A 136 10.19 7.42 -10.88
CA ALA A 136 10.91 8.57 -10.32
C ALA A 136 9.96 9.75 -10.06
N SER A 137 9.06 10.04 -11.00
CA SER A 137 8.05 11.10 -10.86
C SER A 137 7.07 10.80 -9.72
N LEU A 138 6.66 9.54 -9.57
CA LEU A 138 5.76 9.09 -8.52
C LEU A 138 6.43 9.18 -7.15
N MET A 139 7.70 8.75 -7.03
CA MET A 139 8.48 8.91 -5.79
C MET A 139 8.56 10.37 -5.36
N ASN A 140 8.81 11.29 -6.29
CA ASN A 140 8.86 12.73 -6.01
C ASN A 140 7.49 13.33 -5.63
N ALA A 141 6.40 12.67 -6.02
CA ALA A 141 5.04 13.10 -5.70
C ALA A 141 4.51 12.52 -4.38
N CYS A 142 5.17 11.49 -3.85
CA CYS A 142 4.79 10.85 -2.59
C CYS A 142 5.36 11.60 -1.39
N GLU A 143 4.60 11.59 -0.31
CA GLU A 143 4.97 12.17 0.98
C GLU A 143 4.83 11.11 2.09
N PRO A 144 5.53 11.24 3.22
CA PRO A 144 5.31 10.38 4.39
C PRO A 144 3.83 10.36 4.77
N PHE A 145 3.28 9.18 5.02
CA PHE A 145 1.84 8.98 5.20
C PHE A 145 1.50 8.24 6.49
N GLY A 146 0.76 8.91 7.35
CA GLY A 146 0.39 8.39 8.66
C GLY A 146 1.59 8.23 9.60
N SER A 147 1.34 7.59 10.74
CA SER A 147 2.38 7.28 11.72
C SER A 147 3.10 5.98 11.38
N ALA A 148 4.41 5.94 11.57
CA ALA A 148 5.16 4.69 11.48
C ALA A 148 4.75 3.73 12.60
N ARG A 149 4.55 2.45 12.28
CA ARG A 149 4.38 1.38 13.27
C ARG A 149 5.76 0.96 13.74
N ILE A 150 6.00 1.02 15.04
CA ILE A 150 7.28 0.71 15.65
C ILE A 150 7.08 -0.38 16.70
N GLU A 151 7.81 -1.47 16.54
CA GLU A 151 7.82 -2.61 17.46
C GLU A 151 9.26 -2.83 17.94
N PHE A 152 9.45 -2.97 19.25
CA PHE A 152 10.74 -3.31 19.82
C PHE A 152 10.79 -4.81 20.12
N ASP A 153 11.72 -5.49 19.47
CA ASP A 153 12.01 -6.90 19.74
C ASP A 153 13.01 -7.00 20.87
N GLN A 154 12.57 -7.47 22.04
CA GLN A 154 13.41 -7.60 23.22
C GLN A 154 14.51 -8.67 23.08
N THR A 155 14.27 -9.69 22.23
CA THR A 155 15.22 -10.78 22.02
C THR A 155 16.41 -10.33 21.19
N THR A 156 16.15 -9.63 20.09
CA THR A 156 17.20 -9.12 19.18
C THR A 156 17.67 -7.73 19.55
N ARG A 157 16.97 -7.04 20.47
CA ARG A 157 17.15 -5.62 20.82
C ARG A 157 17.09 -4.69 19.62
N MET A 158 16.24 -5.01 18.66
CA MET A 158 16.03 -4.23 17.44
C MET A 158 14.65 -3.62 17.38
N TYR A 159 14.56 -2.46 16.77
CA TYR A 159 13.30 -1.84 16.36
C TYR A 159 12.90 -2.36 14.99
N ASN A 160 11.72 -2.99 14.88
CA ASN A 160 11.06 -3.31 13.62
C ASN A 160 10.13 -2.16 13.29
N VAL A 161 10.33 -1.51 12.17
CA VAL A 161 9.54 -0.35 11.76
C VAL A 161 8.89 -0.61 10.43
N THR A 162 7.60 -0.24 10.34
CA THR A 162 6.87 -0.15 9.07
C THR A 162 6.47 1.30 8.88
N ALA A 163 6.92 1.90 7.79
CA ALA A 163 6.56 3.26 7.39
C ALA A 163 5.82 3.24 6.04
N LYS A 164 5.05 4.29 5.77
CA LYS A 164 4.32 4.45 4.51
C LYS A 164 4.63 5.80 3.88
N VAL A 165 4.60 5.81 2.56
CA VAL A 165 4.53 7.02 1.75
C VAL A 165 3.29 6.94 0.88
N ALA A 166 2.69 8.07 0.54
CA ALA A 166 1.49 8.08 -0.27
C ALA A 166 1.43 9.30 -1.18
N VAL A 167 0.64 9.17 -2.23
CA VAL A 167 0.25 10.24 -3.13
C VAL A 167 -1.28 10.33 -3.17
N ARG A 168 -1.83 11.54 -3.30
CA ARG A 168 -3.28 11.71 -3.48
C ARG A 168 -3.75 10.94 -4.71
N GLY A 169 -4.90 10.30 -4.61
CA GLY A 169 -5.44 9.45 -5.67
C GLY A 169 -5.77 10.19 -6.97
N ASP A 170 -6.23 11.43 -6.88
CA ASP A 170 -6.45 12.31 -8.02
C ASP A 170 -5.13 12.60 -8.78
N LYS A 171 -4.08 12.98 -8.04
CA LYS A 171 -2.74 13.21 -8.60
C LYS A 171 -2.16 11.92 -9.20
N PHE A 172 -2.29 10.79 -8.50
CA PHE A 172 -1.86 9.49 -9.02
C PHE A 172 -2.56 9.14 -10.35
N ASN A 173 -3.90 9.31 -10.40
CA ASN A 173 -4.67 9.06 -11.62
C ASN A 173 -4.29 10.01 -12.78
N GLN A 174 -4.00 11.28 -12.46
CA GLN A 174 -3.51 12.24 -13.46
C GLN A 174 -2.14 11.81 -14.01
N MET A 175 -1.22 11.40 -13.14
CA MET A 175 0.08 10.88 -13.56
C MET A 175 -0.04 9.64 -14.44
N LEU A 176 -0.90 8.68 -14.06
CA LEU A 176 -1.18 7.50 -14.88
C LEU A 176 -1.78 7.87 -16.23
N LYS A 177 -2.70 8.83 -16.29
CA LYS A 177 -3.29 9.32 -17.55
C LYS A 177 -2.21 9.92 -18.46
N THR A 178 -1.29 10.70 -17.89
CA THR A 178 -0.16 11.26 -18.64
C THR A 178 0.78 10.15 -19.15
N ALA A 179 1.08 9.16 -18.32
CA ALA A 179 1.89 8.01 -18.71
C ALA A 179 1.23 7.20 -19.84
N GLY A 180 -0.09 7.01 -19.80
CA GLY A 180 -0.83 6.32 -20.86
C GLY A 180 -0.87 7.06 -22.18
N ALA A 181 -0.79 8.38 -22.16
CA ALA A 181 -0.76 9.20 -23.37
C ALA A 181 0.64 9.28 -24.03
N PHE A 182 1.67 8.77 -23.36
CA PHE A 182 3.04 8.82 -23.87
C PHE A 182 3.21 7.96 -25.12
N LYS A 183 3.89 8.49 -26.13
CA LYS A 183 4.25 7.79 -27.39
C LYS A 183 5.73 7.99 -27.68
N PRO A 184 6.53 6.92 -27.63
CA PRO A 184 7.94 6.99 -28.04
C PRO A 184 8.05 7.40 -29.51
N GLN A 185 9.03 8.26 -29.84
CA GLN A 185 9.20 8.76 -31.20
C GLN A 185 10.02 7.82 -32.08
N ASP A 186 10.83 6.94 -31.46
CA ASP A 186 11.81 6.09 -32.15
C ASP A 186 11.27 4.71 -32.53
N LEU A 187 9.96 4.45 -32.35
CA LEU A 187 9.32 3.18 -32.66
C LEU A 187 8.61 3.26 -34.02
N ASN A 188 8.72 2.19 -34.82
CA ASN A 188 7.91 2.04 -36.02
C ASN A 188 6.45 1.72 -35.67
N GLN A 189 5.56 1.62 -36.66
CA GLN A 189 4.12 1.46 -36.44
C GLN A 189 3.76 0.16 -35.69
N GLU A 190 4.42 -0.95 -36.00
CA GLU A 190 4.19 -2.25 -35.34
C GLU A 190 4.72 -2.24 -33.90
N GLU A 191 5.94 -1.73 -33.69
CA GLU A 191 6.52 -1.54 -32.36
C GLU A 191 5.69 -0.59 -31.50
N MET A 192 5.13 0.47 -32.09
CA MET A 192 4.24 1.41 -31.40
C MET A 192 2.96 0.72 -30.91
N GLN A 193 2.36 -0.15 -31.73
CA GLN A 193 1.17 -0.92 -31.34
C GLN A 193 1.49 -1.84 -30.14
N GLN A 194 2.60 -2.56 -30.20
CA GLN A 194 3.07 -3.42 -29.09
C GLN A 194 3.34 -2.58 -27.82
N PHE A 195 3.95 -1.41 -27.96
CA PHE A 195 4.18 -0.50 -26.84
C PHE A 195 2.87 -0.09 -26.17
N ILE A 196 1.87 0.33 -26.95
CA ILE A 196 0.57 0.77 -26.43
C ILE A 196 -0.13 -0.38 -25.67
N GLU A 197 -0.17 -1.58 -26.22
CA GLU A 197 -0.80 -2.74 -25.59
C GLU A 197 -0.16 -3.08 -24.23
N ILE A 198 1.17 -3.13 -24.17
CA ILE A 198 1.90 -3.40 -22.91
C ILE A 198 1.71 -2.25 -21.93
N ASN A 199 1.80 -1.00 -22.38
CA ASN A 199 1.63 0.18 -21.55
C ASN A 199 0.25 0.22 -20.89
N ASP A 200 -0.81 -0.07 -21.65
CA ASP A 200 -2.18 -0.13 -21.14
C ASP A 200 -2.37 -1.25 -20.12
N ALA A 201 -1.76 -2.41 -20.33
CA ALA A 201 -1.80 -3.53 -19.40
C ALA A 201 -1.11 -3.17 -18.07
N ILE A 202 0.07 -2.54 -18.12
CA ILE A 202 0.80 -2.08 -16.92
C ILE A 202 0.00 -1.01 -16.18
N MET A 203 -0.60 -0.06 -16.89
CA MET A 203 -1.48 0.95 -16.27
C MET A 203 -2.65 0.33 -15.51
N ASN A 204 -3.29 -0.67 -16.10
CA ASN A 204 -4.40 -1.37 -15.47
C ASN A 204 -3.94 -2.15 -14.23
N ALA A 205 -2.78 -2.79 -14.27
CA ALA A 205 -2.17 -3.44 -13.12
C ALA A 205 -1.84 -2.43 -12.01
N ALA A 206 -1.27 -1.27 -12.35
CA ALA A 206 -0.94 -0.20 -11.39
C ALA A 206 -2.19 0.38 -10.71
N LYS A 207 -3.31 0.51 -11.43
CA LYS A 207 -4.60 0.98 -10.87
C LYS A 207 -5.21 -0.05 -9.93
N SER A 208 -5.22 -1.32 -10.31
CA SER A 208 -5.86 -2.39 -9.53
C SER A 208 -5.14 -2.74 -8.24
N GLY A 209 -3.87 -2.39 -8.11
CA GLY A 209 -3.06 -2.71 -6.94
C GLY A 209 -2.78 -4.21 -6.77
N LYS A 210 -2.94 -4.98 -7.85
CA LYS A 210 -2.66 -6.42 -7.89
C LYS A 210 -1.22 -6.69 -8.25
#